data_9b83d478ac1ba02c3ae529ba0c052d10
#
_entry.id   9b83d478ac1ba02c3ae529ba0c052d10
#
_cell.length_a   1.000
_cell.length_b   1.000
_cell.length_c   1.000
_cell.angle_alpha   90.00
_cell.angle_beta   90.00
_cell.angle_gamma   90.00
#
_symmetry.space_group_name_H-M   'P 1'
#
loop_
_entity.id
_entity.type
_entity.pdbx_description
1 polymer ?
#
loop_
_entity_poly.entity_id
_entity_poly.type
_entity_poly.pdbx_seq_one_letter_code
_entity_poly.pdbx_strand_id
1 'polypeptide(L)'
;MKHIMKYLSVAIVAMATLSITSCDEEYVTYTGPEYVMFADSISTNMVMADGEAFAVAVASTVKCDYDRTFGVEVVDKGSNAIEGVHYTLESNSITIPAGEMATEVRVRANYEKIEATDSLGFVLRLVVPEQLEWDLYPNGAQTKVVMYKSCPFDVNNFTGWCVMTSLLLYDYPGLNPSYQRLVRSELHPTEENTIIVRNCFYDGYDVTLHFDASNLAQPRVTMDEDEVLSDEASVFGIIYGDNKLLGTTPTYQPSFYNSCQRFVELWLSVYVKNLGEMVGTVGTFYNIFEWVSDEEAERLQREEGM
;
A
#
# COMPACT_ATOMS: atom_id res chain seq x y z
N MET A 1 19.30 57.72 -24.88
CA MET A 1 18.51 56.45 -24.83
C MET A 1 19.08 55.35 -25.71
N LYS A 2 19.53 55.54 -26.93
CA LYS A 2 20.06 54.45 -27.79
C LYS A 2 21.34 53.77 -27.26
N HIS A 3 22.20 54.45 -26.53
CA HIS A 3 23.43 53.85 -25.99
C HIS A 3 23.17 53.00 -24.73
N ILE A 4 22.23 53.39 -23.86
CA ILE A 4 21.84 52.62 -22.66
C ILE A 4 21.22 51.27 -23.03
N MET A 5 20.37 51.26 -24.07
CA MET A 5 19.76 50.02 -24.56
C MET A 5 20.79 49.01 -25.13
N LYS A 6 21.89 49.50 -25.78
CA LYS A 6 22.96 48.64 -26.27
C LYS A 6 23.75 47.98 -25.14
N TYR A 7 24.01 48.69 -24.05
CA TYR A 7 24.72 48.12 -22.90
C TYR A 7 23.82 47.19 -22.09
N LEU A 8 22.51 47.46 -22.04
CA LEU A 8 21.55 46.56 -21.40
C LEU A 8 21.41 45.24 -22.14
N SER A 9 21.37 45.26 -23.48
CA SER A 9 21.30 44.02 -24.27
C SER A 9 22.58 43.19 -24.20
N VAL A 10 23.76 43.81 -24.13
CA VAL A 10 25.03 43.11 -23.92
C VAL A 10 25.14 42.53 -22.52
N ALA A 11 24.64 43.19 -21.49
CA ALA A 11 24.61 42.69 -20.11
C ALA A 11 23.67 41.48 -19.96
N ILE A 12 22.49 41.48 -20.64
CA ILE A 12 21.54 40.36 -20.64
C ILE A 12 22.13 39.15 -21.36
N VAL A 13 22.81 39.33 -22.49
CA VAL A 13 23.46 38.25 -23.22
C VAL A 13 24.64 37.67 -22.41
N ALA A 14 25.42 38.51 -21.72
CA ALA A 14 26.51 38.05 -20.86
C ALA A 14 25.99 37.31 -19.61
N MET A 15 24.86 37.69 -19.04
CA MET A 15 24.20 36.95 -17.94
C MET A 15 23.61 35.64 -18.40
N ALA A 16 23.04 35.56 -19.61
CA ALA A 16 22.49 34.34 -20.19
C ALA A 16 23.59 33.32 -20.53
N THR A 17 24.80 33.73 -20.88
CA THR A 17 25.92 32.83 -21.15
C THR A 17 26.58 32.30 -19.88
N LEU A 18 26.46 32.96 -18.74
CA LEU A 18 26.97 32.50 -17.44
C LEU A 18 26.07 31.42 -16.79
N SER A 19 24.81 31.30 -17.23
CA SER A 19 23.87 30.34 -16.67
C SER A 19 23.93 28.93 -17.31
N ILE A 20 24.77 28.72 -18.33
CA ILE A 20 24.94 27.40 -18.98
C ILE A 20 26.21 26.66 -18.55
N THR A 21 26.97 27.18 -17.59
CA THR A 21 28.12 26.47 -17.01
C THR A 21 27.79 25.83 -15.65
N SER A 22 26.54 25.43 -15.44
CA SER A 22 26.15 24.72 -14.23
C SER A 22 25.96 23.26 -14.52
N CYS A 23 26.65 22.45 -13.74
CA CYS A 23 26.64 21.00 -13.63
C CYS A 23 27.41 20.22 -14.70
N ASP A 24 28.74 20.35 -14.69
CA ASP A 24 29.55 19.14 -14.75
C ASP A 24 29.42 18.46 -13.37
N GLU A 25 28.35 17.69 -13.15
CA GLU A 25 28.36 16.70 -12.09
C GLU A 25 29.42 15.68 -12.50
N GLU A 26 30.57 15.72 -11.86
CA GLU A 26 31.51 14.59 -11.90
C GLU A 26 30.77 13.40 -11.28
N TYR A 27 30.18 12.57 -12.14
CA TYR A 27 29.62 11.31 -11.72
C TYR A 27 30.73 10.50 -11.08
N VAL A 28 30.65 10.29 -9.78
CA VAL A 28 31.56 9.41 -9.07
C VAL A 28 31.37 8.01 -9.64
N THR A 29 32.26 7.63 -10.56
CA THR A 29 32.25 6.30 -11.14
C THR A 29 32.82 5.34 -10.11
N TYR A 30 32.10 4.27 -9.81
CA TYR A 30 32.62 3.19 -8.97
C TYR A 30 33.85 2.57 -9.59
N THR A 31 34.97 2.54 -8.84
CA THR A 31 36.28 1.98 -9.25
C THR A 31 36.70 0.79 -8.39
N GLY A 32 35.77 0.26 -7.57
CA GLY A 32 36.01 -0.88 -6.69
C GLY A 32 35.94 -2.23 -7.42
N PRO A 33 36.06 -3.33 -6.65
CA PRO A 33 35.93 -4.69 -7.18
C PRO A 33 34.54 -4.94 -7.81
N GLU A 34 34.49 -5.89 -8.72
CA GLU A 34 33.23 -6.39 -9.25
C GLU A 34 32.50 -7.22 -8.18
N TYR A 35 31.26 -6.90 -7.91
CA TYR A 35 30.33 -7.69 -7.07
C TYR A 35 29.06 -7.98 -7.84
N VAL A 36 28.47 -9.14 -7.57
CA VAL A 36 27.14 -9.53 -8.07
C VAL A 36 26.25 -9.88 -6.88
N MET A 37 25.10 -9.24 -6.79
CA MET A 37 24.24 -9.34 -5.63
C MET A 37 22.77 -9.20 -5.99
N PHE A 38 21.87 -9.63 -5.12
CA PHE A 38 20.47 -9.19 -5.21
C PHE A 38 20.37 -7.69 -4.89
N ALA A 39 19.50 -6.99 -5.60
CA ALA A 39 19.29 -5.56 -5.37
C ALA A 39 18.72 -5.28 -3.98
N ASP A 40 17.87 -6.18 -3.48
CA ASP A 40 17.23 -6.08 -2.18
C ASP A 40 17.45 -7.32 -1.33
N SER A 41 17.58 -7.14 -0.02
CA SER A 41 17.66 -8.25 0.95
C SER A 41 16.31 -8.94 1.16
N ILE A 42 15.22 -8.25 0.87
CA ILE A 42 13.84 -8.76 0.88
C ILE A 42 13.13 -8.25 -0.36
N SER A 43 12.65 -9.17 -1.20
CA SER A 43 11.83 -8.89 -2.38
C SER A 43 10.39 -9.25 -2.05
N THR A 44 9.51 -8.25 -1.91
CA THR A 44 8.09 -8.46 -1.64
C THR A 44 7.29 -8.39 -2.93
N ASN A 45 6.55 -9.44 -3.24
CA ASN A 45 5.92 -9.63 -4.54
C ASN A 45 4.43 -9.94 -4.39
N MET A 46 3.63 -9.18 -5.11
CA MET A 46 2.20 -9.39 -5.23
C MET A 46 1.93 -10.50 -6.25
N VAL A 47 1.12 -11.48 -5.87
CA VAL A 47 0.71 -12.60 -6.73
C VAL A 47 -0.73 -12.37 -7.17
N MET A 48 -0.92 -12.21 -8.47
CA MET A 48 -2.22 -11.97 -9.10
C MET A 48 -2.73 -13.21 -9.80
N ALA A 49 -4.05 -13.24 -10.05
CA ALA A 49 -4.74 -14.37 -10.70
C ALA A 49 -4.38 -14.55 -12.20
N ASP A 50 -3.76 -13.56 -12.83
CA ASP A 50 -3.32 -13.60 -14.22
C ASP A 50 -2.17 -14.60 -14.47
N GLY A 51 -1.49 -15.04 -13.39
CA GLY A 51 -0.39 -15.99 -13.44
C GLY A 51 0.89 -15.41 -14.04
N GLU A 52 1.04 -14.08 -14.10
CA GLU A 52 2.26 -13.45 -14.55
C GLU A 52 3.44 -13.73 -13.59
N ALA A 53 4.63 -13.85 -14.16
CA ALA A 53 5.84 -14.02 -13.37
C ALA A 53 6.32 -12.67 -12.85
N PHE A 54 6.70 -12.62 -11.59
CA PHE A 54 7.37 -11.47 -11.02
C PHE A 54 8.90 -11.59 -11.12
N ALA A 55 9.59 -10.47 -10.99
CA ALA A 55 11.02 -10.33 -11.15
C ALA A 55 11.70 -10.05 -9.80
N VAL A 56 12.79 -10.78 -9.52
CA VAL A 56 13.68 -10.50 -8.39
C VAL A 56 14.97 -9.93 -8.94
N ALA A 57 15.23 -8.66 -8.70
CA ALA A 57 16.32 -7.93 -9.31
C ALA A 57 17.69 -8.37 -8.80
N VAL A 58 18.64 -8.53 -9.74
CA VAL A 58 20.05 -8.79 -9.49
C VAL A 58 20.86 -7.68 -10.12
N ALA A 59 21.86 -7.19 -9.40
CA ALA A 59 22.74 -6.11 -9.83
C ALA A 59 24.22 -6.53 -9.81
N SER A 60 25.01 -5.87 -10.65
CA SER A 60 26.47 -5.90 -10.62
C SER A 60 27.02 -4.49 -10.45
N THR A 61 28.13 -4.35 -9.74
CA THR A 61 28.79 -3.06 -9.53
C THR A 61 29.58 -2.58 -10.75
N VAL A 62 29.87 -3.46 -11.72
CA VAL A 62 30.71 -3.15 -12.87
C VAL A 62 30.08 -3.61 -14.17
N LYS A 63 30.20 -2.80 -15.23
CA LYS A 63 29.87 -3.18 -16.61
C LYS A 63 31.02 -4.03 -17.20
N CYS A 64 30.65 -5.12 -17.89
CA CYS A 64 31.56 -5.92 -18.66
C CYS A 64 31.18 -5.88 -20.15
N ASP A 65 32.14 -6.12 -21.03
CA ASP A 65 31.91 -6.20 -22.48
C ASP A 65 31.54 -7.62 -22.96
N TYR A 66 31.23 -8.51 -22.02
CA TYR A 66 30.82 -9.91 -22.26
C TYR A 66 29.66 -10.28 -21.33
N ASP A 67 28.90 -11.30 -21.74
CA ASP A 67 27.82 -11.88 -20.95
C ASP A 67 28.36 -12.64 -19.74
N ARG A 68 27.74 -12.45 -18.59
CA ARG A 68 28.08 -13.12 -17.32
C ARG A 68 26.90 -13.96 -16.85
N THR A 69 27.08 -15.28 -16.74
CA THR A 69 26.04 -16.20 -16.32
C THR A 69 26.33 -16.77 -14.95
N PHE A 70 25.34 -16.75 -14.06
CA PHE A 70 25.44 -17.23 -12.68
C PHE A 70 24.29 -18.17 -12.36
N GLY A 71 24.56 -19.13 -11.47
CA GLY A 71 23.53 -20.03 -10.96
C GLY A 71 22.62 -19.34 -9.94
N VAL A 72 21.40 -19.84 -9.82
CA VAL A 72 20.42 -19.45 -8.79
C VAL A 72 19.91 -20.72 -8.13
N GLU A 73 19.88 -20.74 -6.80
CA GLU A 73 19.37 -21.86 -6.04
C GLU A 73 18.45 -21.39 -4.90
N VAL A 74 17.55 -22.29 -4.49
CA VAL A 74 16.68 -22.08 -3.32
C VAL A 74 17.38 -22.65 -2.09
N VAL A 75 17.37 -21.87 -1.00
CA VAL A 75 17.91 -22.28 0.30
C VAL A 75 16.75 -22.67 1.21
N ASP A 76 16.74 -23.90 1.72
CA ASP A 76 15.67 -24.42 2.57
C ASP A 76 15.52 -23.64 3.89
N LYS A 77 16.64 -23.20 4.45
CA LYS A 77 16.63 -22.43 5.70
C LYS A 77 16.01 -21.05 5.50
N GLY A 78 14.89 -20.81 6.15
CA GLY A 78 14.15 -19.55 6.06
C GLY A 78 13.08 -19.56 4.97
N SER A 79 12.91 -20.69 4.24
CA SER A 79 11.87 -20.91 3.25
C SER A 79 10.69 -21.67 3.89
N ASN A 80 9.47 -21.20 3.67
CA ASN A 80 8.24 -21.91 3.99
C ASN A 80 7.36 -22.14 2.74
N ALA A 81 7.67 -21.48 1.63
CA ALA A 81 7.12 -21.79 0.32
C ALA A 81 7.85 -22.99 -0.29
N ILE A 82 7.13 -23.83 -1.02
CA ILE A 82 7.62 -25.08 -1.61
C ILE A 82 7.66 -24.93 -3.12
N GLU A 83 8.83 -25.11 -3.73
CA GLU A 83 8.99 -25.11 -5.19
C GLU A 83 8.17 -26.25 -5.83
N GLY A 84 7.55 -25.96 -6.97
CA GLY A 84 6.63 -26.87 -7.65
C GLY A 84 5.22 -26.94 -7.05
N VAL A 85 4.99 -26.35 -5.85
CA VAL A 85 3.68 -26.22 -5.21
C VAL A 85 3.22 -24.78 -5.22
N HIS A 86 3.96 -23.90 -4.55
CA HIS A 86 3.59 -22.49 -4.39
C HIS A 86 4.20 -21.59 -5.46
N TYR A 87 5.33 -21.98 -6.04
CA TYR A 87 6.01 -21.24 -7.09
C TYR A 87 6.90 -22.18 -7.95
N THR A 88 7.39 -21.65 -9.08
CA THR A 88 8.44 -22.23 -9.91
C THR A 88 9.41 -21.15 -10.34
N LEU A 89 10.69 -21.46 -10.39
CA LEU A 89 11.69 -20.62 -11.07
C LEU A 89 11.60 -20.87 -12.57
N GLU A 90 11.56 -19.80 -13.39
CA GLU A 90 11.59 -19.96 -14.85
C GLU A 90 12.96 -20.46 -15.34
N SER A 91 14.01 -20.17 -14.56
CA SER A 91 15.38 -20.67 -14.80
C SER A 91 16.15 -20.76 -13.47
N ASN A 92 17.06 -21.72 -13.38
CA ASN A 92 18.00 -21.83 -12.27
C ASN A 92 19.34 -21.11 -12.56
N SER A 93 19.37 -20.25 -13.57
CA SER A 93 20.50 -19.39 -13.91
C SER A 93 20.01 -18.05 -14.45
N ILE A 94 20.84 -17.04 -14.27
CA ILE A 94 20.66 -15.69 -14.81
C ILE A 94 21.85 -15.29 -15.66
N THR A 95 21.62 -14.41 -16.62
CA THR A 95 22.69 -13.80 -17.42
C THR A 95 22.59 -12.29 -17.32
N ILE A 96 23.69 -11.63 -16.95
CA ILE A 96 23.84 -10.18 -17.08
C ILE A 96 24.46 -9.95 -18.47
N PRO A 97 23.75 -9.34 -19.43
CA PRO A 97 24.24 -9.13 -20.78
C PRO A 97 25.47 -8.21 -20.82
N ALA A 98 26.25 -8.32 -21.88
CA ALA A 98 27.36 -7.41 -22.17
C ALA A 98 26.86 -5.95 -22.15
N GLY A 99 27.58 -5.06 -21.46
CA GLY A 99 27.19 -3.64 -21.31
C GLY A 99 26.13 -3.36 -20.26
N GLU A 100 25.52 -4.37 -19.64
CA GLU A 100 24.50 -4.21 -18.61
C GLU A 100 25.08 -4.44 -17.20
N MET A 101 24.37 -3.86 -16.21
CA MET A 101 24.70 -4.01 -14.78
C MET A 101 23.55 -4.64 -13.98
N ALA A 102 22.51 -5.05 -14.64
CA ALA A 102 21.32 -5.61 -13.99
C ALA A 102 20.74 -6.77 -14.80
N THR A 103 20.09 -7.66 -14.10
CA THR A 103 19.26 -8.74 -14.63
C THR A 103 18.22 -9.13 -13.58
N GLU A 104 17.42 -10.15 -13.82
CA GLU A 104 16.38 -10.58 -12.90
C GLU A 104 16.27 -12.11 -12.84
N VAL A 105 15.86 -12.61 -11.67
CA VAL A 105 15.33 -13.97 -11.51
C VAL A 105 13.82 -13.89 -11.71
N ARG A 106 13.29 -14.64 -12.67
CA ARG A 106 11.86 -14.69 -12.92
C ARG A 106 11.22 -15.85 -12.15
N VAL A 107 10.18 -15.51 -11.40
CA VAL A 107 9.46 -16.45 -10.55
C VAL A 107 7.98 -16.44 -10.92
N ARG A 108 7.43 -17.61 -11.19
CA ARG A 108 6.00 -17.81 -11.43
C ARG A 108 5.35 -18.40 -10.20
N ALA A 109 4.50 -17.62 -9.54
CA ALA A 109 3.75 -18.08 -8.39
C ALA A 109 2.49 -18.85 -8.81
N ASN A 110 2.07 -19.79 -7.97
CA ASN A 110 0.83 -20.52 -8.14
C ASN A 110 -0.26 -19.87 -7.27
N TYR A 111 -1.02 -18.97 -7.87
CA TYR A 111 -2.09 -18.20 -7.21
C TYR A 111 -3.08 -19.07 -6.43
N GLU A 112 -3.49 -20.23 -6.99
CA GLU A 112 -4.47 -21.13 -6.38
C GLU A 112 -3.95 -21.87 -5.14
N LYS A 113 -2.64 -21.87 -4.91
CA LYS A 113 -1.98 -22.54 -3.78
C LYS A 113 -1.52 -21.61 -2.68
N ILE A 114 -1.80 -20.31 -2.83
CA ILE A 114 -1.51 -19.28 -1.85
C ILE A 114 -2.83 -18.83 -1.25
N GLU A 115 -3.00 -18.98 0.07
CA GLU A 115 -4.18 -18.49 0.76
C GLU A 115 -4.07 -16.98 1.02
N ALA A 116 -5.22 -16.31 1.19
CA ALA A 116 -5.25 -14.86 1.39
C ALA A 116 -4.53 -14.39 2.68
N THR A 117 -4.45 -15.28 3.67
CA THR A 117 -3.81 -15.06 4.96
C THR A 117 -2.38 -15.56 5.03
N ASP A 118 -1.89 -16.22 3.96
CA ASP A 118 -0.56 -16.79 3.94
C ASP A 118 0.52 -15.72 3.85
N SER A 119 1.58 -15.91 4.62
CA SER A 119 2.86 -15.22 4.47
C SER A 119 3.89 -16.22 3.97
N LEU A 120 3.84 -16.52 2.68
CA LEU A 120 4.74 -17.47 2.04
C LEU A 120 6.00 -16.77 1.55
N GLY A 121 7.14 -17.43 1.75
CA GLY A 121 8.41 -16.93 1.26
C GLY A 121 9.46 -18.03 1.13
N PHE A 122 10.48 -17.73 0.36
CA PHE A 122 11.65 -18.59 0.17
C PHE A 122 12.91 -17.72 0.04
N VAL A 123 14.06 -18.35 0.25
CA VAL A 123 15.35 -17.68 0.15
C VAL A 123 16.02 -18.12 -1.15
N LEU A 124 16.38 -17.13 -1.99
CA LEU A 124 17.23 -17.32 -3.15
C LEU A 124 18.67 -17.04 -2.79
N ARG A 125 19.59 -17.82 -3.37
CA ARG A 125 21.04 -17.59 -3.33
C ARG A 125 21.61 -17.57 -4.74
N LEU A 126 22.47 -16.57 -5.01
CA LEU A 126 23.32 -16.56 -6.21
C LEU A 126 24.50 -17.50 -6.01
N VAL A 127 24.76 -18.33 -7.00
CA VAL A 127 25.97 -19.16 -7.07
C VAL A 127 26.98 -18.39 -7.92
N VAL A 128 27.76 -17.57 -7.26
CA VAL A 128 28.83 -16.75 -7.87
C VAL A 128 30.19 -17.18 -7.38
N PRO A 129 31.27 -16.96 -8.14
CA PRO A 129 32.64 -17.14 -7.66
C PRO A 129 32.92 -16.29 -6.43
N GLU A 130 33.73 -16.81 -5.48
CA GLU A 130 33.99 -16.15 -4.19
C GLU A 130 34.49 -14.70 -4.35
N GLN A 131 35.29 -14.41 -5.38
CA GLN A 131 35.78 -13.06 -5.67
C GLN A 131 34.71 -12.06 -6.13
N LEU A 132 33.54 -12.53 -6.50
CA LEU A 132 32.37 -11.71 -6.90
C LEU A 132 31.33 -11.62 -5.80
N GLU A 133 31.51 -12.35 -4.69
CA GLU A 133 30.58 -12.25 -3.54
C GLU A 133 30.82 -10.92 -2.81
N TRP A 134 29.74 -10.23 -2.50
CA TRP A 134 29.82 -9.04 -1.66
C TRP A 134 29.98 -9.43 -0.20
N ASP A 135 31.20 -9.41 0.28
CA ASP A 135 31.59 -9.78 1.64
C ASP A 135 31.33 -8.69 2.70
N LEU A 136 31.16 -7.44 2.26
CA LEU A 136 30.83 -6.32 3.14
C LEU A 136 29.38 -6.35 3.65
N TYR A 137 28.50 -7.13 3.03
CA TYR A 137 27.10 -7.23 3.40
C TYR A 137 26.76 -8.70 3.67
N PRO A 138 26.60 -9.10 4.95
CA PRO A 138 26.20 -10.47 5.27
C PRO A 138 24.89 -10.78 4.53
N ASN A 139 24.93 -11.77 3.64
CA ASN A 139 23.84 -12.19 2.75
C ASN A 139 23.63 -11.37 1.46
N GLY A 140 24.60 -10.62 0.96
CA GLY A 140 24.50 -9.95 -0.35
C GLY A 140 24.22 -10.89 -1.51
N ALA A 141 24.68 -12.15 -1.41
CA ALA A 141 24.37 -13.22 -2.36
C ALA A 141 23.00 -13.87 -2.13
N GLN A 142 22.22 -13.45 -1.11
CA GLN A 142 20.89 -13.99 -0.77
C GLN A 142 19.85 -12.91 -0.70
N THR A 143 18.61 -13.27 -1.04
CA THR A 143 17.43 -12.46 -0.82
C THR A 143 16.27 -13.31 -0.31
N LYS A 144 15.45 -12.76 0.59
CA LYS A 144 14.18 -13.38 0.98
C LYS A 144 13.09 -12.90 0.05
N VAL A 145 12.55 -13.79 -0.73
CA VAL A 145 11.38 -13.54 -1.57
C VAL A 145 10.13 -13.77 -0.72
N VAL A 146 9.28 -12.77 -0.63
CA VAL A 146 7.97 -12.86 0.06
C VAL A 146 6.89 -12.75 -0.99
N MET A 147 5.91 -13.63 -0.92
CA MET A 147 4.75 -13.68 -1.80
C MET A 147 3.48 -13.43 -0.97
N TYR A 148 2.61 -12.57 -1.47
CA TYR A 148 1.29 -12.38 -0.90
C TYR A 148 0.23 -12.36 -2.02
N LYS A 149 -0.92 -12.97 -1.74
CA LYS A 149 -2.04 -13.06 -2.68
C LYS A 149 -2.73 -11.71 -2.81
N SER A 150 -3.00 -11.29 -4.03
CA SER A 150 -3.84 -10.13 -4.31
C SER A 150 -5.07 -10.56 -5.11
N CYS A 151 -6.24 -10.32 -4.55
CA CYS A 151 -7.49 -10.63 -5.22
C CYS A 151 -7.94 -9.45 -6.08
N PRO A 152 -8.55 -9.71 -7.24
CA PRO A 152 -9.16 -8.66 -8.04
C PRO A 152 -10.14 -7.84 -7.20
N PHE A 153 -10.13 -6.52 -7.40
CA PHE A 153 -11.12 -5.67 -6.75
C PHE A 153 -12.49 -5.89 -7.39
N ASP A 154 -13.49 -6.11 -6.54
CA ASP A 154 -14.89 -6.09 -6.89
C ASP A 154 -15.65 -5.41 -5.74
N VAL A 155 -16.24 -4.26 -6.01
CA VAL A 155 -16.97 -3.47 -5.01
C VAL A 155 -18.15 -4.26 -4.40
N ASN A 156 -18.70 -5.25 -5.13
CA ASN A 156 -19.76 -6.12 -4.60
C ASN A 156 -19.30 -6.95 -3.40
N ASN A 157 -18.00 -7.22 -3.26
CA ASN A 157 -17.44 -7.92 -2.10
C ASN A 157 -17.56 -7.11 -0.81
N PHE A 158 -17.82 -5.82 -0.92
CA PHE A 158 -17.97 -4.87 0.19
C PHE A 158 -19.44 -4.46 0.40
N THR A 159 -20.39 -5.30 -0.01
CA THR A 159 -21.83 -5.12 0.24
C THR A 159 -22.38 -6.21 1.12
N GLY A 160 -23.51 -5.94 1.79
CA GLY A 160 -24.16 -6.85 2.73
C GLY A 160 -23.82 -6.55 4.18
N TRP A 161 -23.80 -7.56 5.02
CA TRP A 161 -23.50 -7.41 6.44
C TRP A 161 -22.03 -7.15 6.71
N CYS A 162 -21.77 -6.24 7.62
CA CYS A 162 -20.44 -5.83 8.00
C CYS A 162 -20.35 -5.61 9.52
N VAL A 163 -19.36 -6.20 10.15
CA VAL A 163 -18.99 -5.91 11.54
C VAL A 163 -18.04 -4.72 11.52
N MET A 164 -18.46 -3.61 12.09
CA MET A 164 -17.63 -2.44 12.31
C MET A 164 -17.08 -2.44 13.73
N THR A 165 -15.78 -2.42 13.89
CA THR A 165 -15.08 -2.21 15.16
C THR A 165 -14.48 -0.82 15.18
N SER A 166 -14.80 0.02 16.18
CA SER A 166 -14.45 1.43 16.19
C SER A 166 -13.82 1.89 17.49
N LEU A 167 -12.63 2.52 17.41
CA LEU A 167 -12.02 3.18 18.55
C LEU A 167 -12.79 4.46 18.96
N LEU A 168 -13.48 5.12 18.03
CA LEU A 168 -14.38 6.22 18.39
C LEU A 168 -15.46 5.78 19.35
N LEU A 169 -16.13 4.66 19.04
CA LEU A 169 -17.19 4.12 19.91
C LEU A 169 -16.64 3.55 21.23
N TYR A 170 -15.42 3.01 21.21
CA TYR A 170 -14.73 2.55 22.41
C TYR A 170 -14.44 3.72 23.37
N ASP A 171 -13.92 4.82 22.87
CA ASP A 171 -13.57 6.00 23.67
C ASP A 171 -14.80 6.81 24.11
N TYR A 172 -15.89 6.75 23.31
CA TYR A 172 -17.12 7.52 23.55
C TYR A 172 -18.36 6.61 23.57
N PRO A 173 -18.52 5.81 24.64
CA PRO A 173 -19.66 4.87 24.77
C PRO A 173 -21.02 5.56 24.86
N GLY A 174 -21.07 6.89 25.01
CA GLY A 174 -22.29 7.68 24.90
C GLY A 174 -22.86 7.75 23.48
N LEU A 175 -22.02 7.50 22.44
CA LEU A 175 -22.50 7.40 21.06
C LEU A 175 -23.13 6.02 20.79
N ASN A 176 -22.51 4.98 21.30
CA ASN A 176 -23.00 3.60 21.19
C ASN A 176 -22.49 2.79 22.39
N PRO A 177 -23.30 1.94 23.01
CA PRO A 177 -22.87 1.16 24.19
C PRO A 177 -21.80 0.10 23.89
N SER A 178 -21.69 -0.33 22.64
CA SER A 178 -20.66 -1.27 22.18
C SER A 178 -19.68 -0.56 21.24
N TYR A 179 -18.40 -0.95 21.30
CA TYR A 179 -17.39 -0.51 20.33
C TYR A 179 -17.49 -1.25 19.00
N GLN A 180 -18.37 -2.25 18.91
CA GLN A 180 -18.70 -2.98 17.69
C GLN A 180 -20.16 -2.77 17.31
N ARG A 181 -20.41 -2.72 16.02
CA ARG A 181 -21.77 -2.65 15.44
C ARG A 181 -21.85 -3.59 14.23
N LEU A 182 -22.96 -4.29 14.14
CA LEU A 182 -23.33 -5.00 12.92
C LEU A 182 -24.14 -4.03 12.04
N VAL A 183 -23.56 -3.62 10.95
CA VAL A 183 -24.13 -2.64 10.01
C VAL A 183 -24.32 -3.29 8.63
N ARG A 184 -25.04 -2.62 7.75
CA ARG A 184 -25.26 -3.11 6.39
C ARG A 184 -24.79 -2.09 5.38
N SER A 185 -24.11 -2.57 4.34
CA SER A 185 -23.66 -1.74 3.22
C SER A 185 -24.35 -2.14 1.92
N GLU A 186 -24.46 -1.19 1.01
CA GLU A 186 -25.02 -1.35 -0.33
C GLU A 186 -24.25 -0.51 -1.34
N LEU A 187 -24.36 -0.85 -2.63
CA LEU A 187 -23.73 -0.06 -3.69
C LEU A 187 -24.31 1.36 -3.71
N HIS A 188 -23.45 2.34 -3.94
CA HIS A 188 -23.92 3.70 -4.22
C HIS A 188 -24.68 3.72 -5.55
N PRO A 189 -25.87 4.38 -5.62
CA PRO A 189 -26.76 4.26 -6.77
C PRO A 189 -26.22 4.86 -8.07
N THR A 190 -25.26 5.78 -8.01
CA THR A 190 -24.75 6.55 -9.15
C THR A 190 -23.24 6.60 -9.26
N GLU A 191 -22.50 6.28 -8.20
CA GLU A 191 -21.04 6.37 -8.16
C GLU A 191 -20.40 4.98 -8.24
N GLU A 192 -19.46 4.83 -9.17
CA GLU A 192 -18.70 3.60 -9.32
C GLU A 192 -17.75 3.39 -8.15
N ASN A 193 -17.46 2.14 -7.81
CA ASN A 193 -16.54 1.77 -6.75
C ASN A 193 -16.85 2.45 -5.41
N THR A 194 -18.13 2.69 -5.13
CA THR A 194 -18.60 3.41 -3.94
C THR A 194 -19.72 2.63 -3.26
N ILE A 195 -19.67 2.58 -1.94
CA ILE A 195 -20.72 1.96 -1.12
C ILE A 195 -21.25 2.96 -0.09
N ILE A 196 -22.48 2.70 0.36
CA ILE A 196 -23.10 3.38 1.50
C ILE A 196 -23.20 2.38 2.65
N VAL A 197 -22.60 2.70 3.80
CA VAL A 197 -22.73 1.93 5.03
C VAL A 197 -23.85 2.55 5.86
N ARG A 198 -24.94 1.81 6.00
CA ARG A 198 -26.17 2.28 6.67
C ARG A 198 -26.00 2.28 8.19
N ASN A 199 -26.46 3.36 8.85
CA ASN A 199 -26.42 3.51 10.31
C ASN A 199 -25.02 3.24 10.88
N CYS A 200 -23.98 3.75 10.26
CA CYS A 200 -22.61 3.34 10.49
C CYS A 200 -22.15 3.54 11.94
N PHE A 201 -22.02 4.78 12.38
CA PHE A 201 -21.59 5.11 13.75
C PHE A 201 -22.76 5.40 14.69
N TYR A 202 -23.89 5.82 14.15
CA TYR A 202 -25.08 6.16 14.89
C TYR A 202 -26.33 5.91 14.06
N ASP A 203 -27.44 5.57 14.70
CA ASP A 203 -28.67 5.26 14.01
C ASP A 203 -29.22 6.47 13.23
N GLY A 204 -29.55 6.25 11.96
CA GLY A 204 -30.03 7.29 11.05
C GLY A 204 -28.92 8.02 10.29
N TYR A 205 -27.65 7.72 10.54
CA TYR A 205 -26.50 8.35 9.88
C TYR A 205 -25.71 7.32 9.09
N ASP A 206 -25.72 7.50 7.78
CA ASP A 206 -25.00 6.66 6.82
C ASP A 206 -23.62 7.23 6.55
N VAL A 207 -22.70 6.42 6.05
CA VAL A 207 -21.36 6.82 5.66
C VAL A 207 -21.07 6.31 4.26
N THR A 208 -20.49 7.16 3.43
CA THR A 208 -20.08 6.84 2.06
C THR A 208 -18.60 6.48 2.02
N LEU A 209 -18.28 5.33 1.45
CA LEU A 209 -16.90 4.86 1.25
C LEU A 209 -16.57 4.74 -0.24
N HIS A 210 -15.53 5.44 -0.68
CA HIS A 210 -15.01 5.44 -2.05
C HIS A 210 -13.75 4.58 -2.14
N PHE A 211 -13.73 3.59 -3.03
CA PHE A 211 -12.61 2.69 -3.23
C PHE A 211 -11.77 3.12 -4.45
N ASP A 212 -10.50 3.36 -4.25
CA ASP A 212 -9.54 3.57 -5.33
C ASP A 212 -8.77 2.28 -5.61
N ALA A 213 -9.12 1.64 -6.72
CA ALA A 213 -8.51 0.41 -7.22
C ALA A 213 -7.46 0.69 -8.32
N SER A 214 -7.06 1.93 -8.55
CA SER A 214 -6.09 2.30 -9.60
C SER A 214 -4.70 1.72 -9.35
N ASN A 215 -4.34 1.49 -8.07
CA ASN A 215 -3.11 0.86 -7.67
C ASN A 215 -3.39 -0.31 -6.70
N LEU A 216 -3.42 -1.53 -7.24
CA LEU A 216 -3.70 -2.74 -6.46
C LEU A 216 -2.63 -3.05 -5.39
N ALA A 217 -1.40 -2.52 -5.52
CA ALA A 217 -0.37 -2.65 -4.51
C ALA A 217 -0.58 -1.70 -3.32
N GLN A 218 -1.40 -0.66 -3.50
CA GLN A 218 -1.75 0.31 -2.48
C GLN A 218 -3.24 0.67 -2.56
N PRO A 219 -4.14 -0.30 -2.33
CA PRO A 219 -5.58 -0.08 -2.42
C PRO A 219 -6.01 0.95 -1.37
N ARG A 220 -6.76 1.96 -1.78
CA ARG A 220 -7.16 3.08 -0.92
C ARG A 220 -8.66 3.15 -0.75
N VAL A 221 -9.08 3.64 0.41
CA VAL A 221 -10.47 3.99 0.66
C VAL A 221 -10.54 5.37 1.29
N THR A 222 -11.55 6.14 0.92
CA THR A 222 -11.78 7.49 1.46
C THR A 222 -13.26 7.68 1.79
N MET A 223 -13.54 8.68 2.60
CA MET A 223 -14.89 9.21 2.88
C MET A 223 -15.01 10.62 2.32
N ASP A 224 -16.23 11.08 2.13
CA ASP A 224 -16.52 12.48 1.84
C ASP A 224 -16.06 13.41 2.98
N GLU A 225 -15.82 14.67 2.63
CA GLU A 225 -15.59 15.69 3.64
C GLU A 225 -16.93 16.04 4.32
N ASP A 226 -16.87 16.33 5.62
CA ASP A 226 -18.02 16.73 6.43
C ASP A 226 -19.15 15.68 6.51
N GLU A 227 -18.81 14.39 6.34
CA GLU A 227 -19.78 13.30 6.52
C GLU A 227 -20.37 13.37 7.95
N VAL A 228 -21.69 13.36 8.06
CA VAL A 228 -22.36 13.47 9.37
C VAL A 228 -22.42 12.08 10.00
N LEU A 229 -21.70 11.90 11.10
CA LEU A 229 -21.61 10.61 11.80
C LEU A 229 -22.71 10.45 12.86
N SER A 230 -23.19 11.56 13.44
CA SER A 230 -24.18 11.60 14.51
C SER A 230 -24.66 13.03 14.75
N ASP A 231 -25.81 13.18 15.39
CA ASP A 231 -26.32 14.44 15.98
C ASP A 231 -26.12 14.52 17.50
N GLU A 232 -25.26 13.66 18.05
CA GLU A 232 -24.95 13.56 19.48
C GLU A 232 -23.56 14.09 19.83
N ALA A 233 -23.14 15.23 19.23
CA ALA A 233 -21.85 15.84 19.55
C ALA A 233 -21.76 16.34 20.99
N SER A 234 -22.87 16.42 21.73
CA SER A 234 -22.91 16.77 23.16
C SER A 234 -22.10 15.82 24.06
N VAL A 235 -21.79 14.60 23.61
CA VAL A 235 -20.93 13.66 24.33
C VAL A 235 -19.50 14.19 24.54
N PHE A 236 -19.07 15.19 23.73
CA PHE A 236 -17.77 15.86 23.86
C PHE A 236 -17.79 17.10 24.78
N GLY A 237 -18.87 17.31 25.54
CA GLY A 237 -18.99 18.40 26.48
C GLY A 237 -19.11 19.77 25.81
N ILE A 238 -18.07 20.62 25.92
CA ILE A 238 -18.10 21.98 25.36
C ILE A 238 -17.85 22.04 23.85
N ILE A 239 -17.39 20.94 23.22
CA ILE A 239 -17.06 20.88 21.79
C ILE A 239 -18.26 20.27 21.03
N TYR A 240 -19.44 20.81 21.19
CA TYR A 240 -20.61 20.26 20.51
C TYR A 240 -21.17 21.14 19.38
N GLY A 241 -20.72 22.41 19.23
CA GLY A 241 -21.08 23.31 18.14
C GLY A 241 -22.57 23.31 17.79
N ASP A 242 -22.91 22.94 16.56
CA ASP A 242 -24.29 22.74 16.06
C ASP A 242 -24.83 21.32 16.35
N ASN A 243 -24.22 20.61 17.24
CA ASN A 243 -24.51 19.24 17.68
C ASN A 243 -24.35 18.16 16.60
N LYS A 244 -23.63 18.47 15.52
CA LYS A 244 -23.27 17.46 14.50
C LYS A 244 -21.84 17.01 14.68
N LEU A 245 -21.68 15.70 14.78
CA LEU A 245 -20.38 15.06 14.72
C LEU A 245 -20.04 14.80 13.26
N LEU A 246 -18.98 15.41 12.78
CA LEU A 246 -18.52 15.30 11.40
C LEU A 246 -17.28 14.43 11.31
N GLY A 247 -17.12 13.75 10.19
CA GLY A 247 -15.97 12.91 9.90
C GLY A 247 -15.44 13.05 8.48
N THR A 248 -14.17 12.73 8.30
CA THR A 248 -13.52 12.54 7.00
C THR A 248 -12.29 11.66 7.15
N THR A 249 -11.77 11.12 6.06
CA THR A 249 -10.47 10.43 6.06
C THR A 249 -9.32 11.43 6.04
N PRO A 250 -8.34 11.34 6.97
CA PRO A 250 -7.21 12.24 6.98
C PRO A 250 -6.23 11.95 5.83
N THR A 251 -5.67 12.98 5.22
CA THR A 251 -4.69 12.86 4.13
C THR A 251 -3.32 12.36 4.58
N TYR A 252 -2.96 12.59 5.85
CA TYR A 252 -1.67 12.19 6.43
C TYR A 252 -1.63 10.73 6.92
N GLN A 253 -2.77 10.08 7.00
CA GLN A 253 -2.90 8.69 7.46
C GLN A 253 -3.89 7.95 6.55
N PRO A 254 -3.37 7.26 5.53
CA PRO A 254 -4.20 6.63 4.53
C PRO A 254 -4.96 5.42 5.08
N SER A 255 -6.18 5.26 4.60
CA SER A 255 -7.04 4.11 4.82
C SER A 255 -6.91 3.11 3.68
N PHE A 256 -7.08 1.82 3.97
CA PHE A 256 -6.85 0.73 3.04
C PHE A 256 -8.02 -0.25 3.02
N TYR A 257 -8.13 -1.00 1.93
CA TYR A 257 -9.00 -2.16 1.88
C TYR A 257 -8.24 -3.41 1.43
N ASN A 258 -8.80 -4.59 1.76
CA ASN A 258 -8.29 -5.88 1.32
C ASN A 258 -9.42 -6.66 0.63
N SER A 259 -9.27 -6.86 -0.70
CA SER A 259 -10.27 -7.56 -1.51
C SER A 259 -10.35 -9.06 -1.20
N CYS A 260 -9.24 -9.69 -0.79
CA CYS A 260 -9.20 -11.11 -0.48
C CYS A 260 -9.93 -11.45 0.81
N GLN A 261 -9.69 -10.66 1.84
CA GLN A 261 -10.23 -10.87 3.18
C GLN A 261 -11.50 -10.04 3.44
N ARG A 262 -11.88 -9.20 2.48
CA ARG A 262 -13.10 -8.37 2.54
C ARG A 262 -13.16 -7.51 3.79
N PHE A 263 -12.11 -6.71 4.04
CA PHE A 263 -12.10 -5.75 5.12
C PHE A 263 -11.60 -4.37 4.67
N VAL A 264 -11.93 -3.37 5.46
CA VAL A 264 -11.44 -1.99 5.33
C VAL A 264 -10.83 -1.56 6.65
N GLU A 265 -9.63 -0.99 6.60
CA GLU A 265 -9.00 -0.23 7.68
C GLU A 265 -9.22 1.25 7.42
N LEU A 266 -10.06 1.89 8.22
CA LEU A 266 -10.46 3.27 8.04
C LEU A 266 -9.91 4.16 9.15
N TRP A 267 -9.05 5.09 8.81
CA TRP A 267 -8.68 6.20 9.68
C TRP A 267 -9.71 7.31 9.51
N LEU A 268 -10.29 7.75 10.62
CA LEU A 268 -11.38 8.71 10.68
C LEU A 268 -10.96 9.92 11.52
N SER A 269 -10.83 11.07 10.89
CA SER A 269 -10.71 12.35 11.61
C SER A 269 -12.10 12.86 11.98
N VAL A 270 -12.33 13.08 13.27
CA VAL A 270 -13.60 13.48 13.84
C VAL A 270 -13.52 14.90 14.38
N TYR A 271 -14.49 15.73 14.04
CA TYR A 271 -14.51 17.15 14.41
C TYR A 271 -15.95 17.68 14.47
N VAL A 272 -16.08 18.90 14.99
CA VAL A 272 -17.36 19.60 15.15
C VAL A 272 -17.24 21.00 14.54
N LYS A 273 -18.30 21.42 13.85
CA LYS A 273 -18.48 22.77 13.29
C LYS A 273 -19.62 23.52 13.98
N ASN A 274 -19.61 24.83 13.84
CA ASN A 274 -20.74 25.70 14.18
C ASN A 274 -20.89 26.73 13.07
N LEU A 275 -22.06 26.80 12.44
CA LEU A 275 -22.33 27.65 11.28
C LEU A 275 -21.30 27.50 10.14
N GLY A 276 -20.79 26.28 9.95
CA GLY A 276 -19.76 25.96 8.95
C GLY A 276 -18.30 26.17 9.38
N GLU A 277 -18.06 26.84 10.50
CA GLU A 277 -16.71 27.08 11.02
C GLU A 277 -16.29 25.97 11.99
N MET A 278 -15.02 25.55 11.91
CA MET A 278 -14.45 24.55 12.81
C MET A 278 -14.45 25.04 14.25
N VAL A 279 -15.13 24.32 15.14
CA VAL A 279 -15.14 24.59 16.58
C VAL A 279 -14.06 23.82 17.30
N GLY A 280 -13.88 22.55 16.95
CA GLY A 280 -12.84 21.70 17.54
C GLY A 280 -12.68 20.37 16.86
N THR A 281 -11.47 19.82 16.95
CA THR A 281 -11.14 18.47 16.55
C THR A 281 -11.27 17.55 17.75
N VAL A 282 -12.02 16.46 17.62
CA VAL A 282 -12.16 15.43 18.65
C VAL A 282 -10.95 14.50 18.65
N GLY A 283 -10.54 14.03 17.45
CA GLY A 283 -9.40 13.15 17.30
C GLY A 283 -9.38 12.42 15.96
N THR A 284 -8.41 11.52 15.83
CA THR A 284 -8.33 10.58 14.72
C THR A 284 -8.43 9.16 15.26
N PHE A 285 -9.37 8.39 14.74
CA PHE A 285 -9.74 7.08 15.26
C PHE A 285 -9.56 6.01 14.20
N TYR A 286 -9.10 4.85 14.64
CA TYR A 286 -8.95 3.68 13.80
C TYR A 286 -10.23 2.85 13.84
N ASN A 287 -10.68 2.41 12.66
CA ASN A 287 -11.87 1.60 12.52
C ASN A 287 -11.58 0.45 11.56
N ILE A 288 -12.18 -0.70 11.83
CA ILE A 288 -12.13 -1.88 10.95
C ILE A 288 -13.56 -2.22 10.56
N PHE A 289 -13.76 -2.48 9.28
CA PHE A 289 -14.99 -2.99 8.70
C PHE A 289 -14.70 -4.37 8.11
N GLU A 290 -15.40 -5.39 8.57
CA GLU A 290 -15.22 -6.78 8.14
C GLU A 290 -16.54 -7.31 7.58
N TRP A 291 -16.58 -7.61 6.28
CA TRP A 291 -17.78 -8.14 5.64
C TRP A 291 -17.94 -9.62 5.93
N VAL A 292 -19.08 -9.97 6.49
CA VAL A 292 -19.44 -11.31 6.95
C VAL A 292 -20.56 -11.90 6.11
N SER A 293 -20.77 -13.22 6.20
CA SER A 293 -21.90 -13.88 5.58
C SER A 293 -23.20 -13.60 6.32
N ASP A 294 -24.34 -13.78 5.64
CA ASP A 294 -25.66 -13.66 6.27
C ASP A 294 -25.81 -14.62 7.48
N GLU A 295 -25.27 -15.85 7.36
CA GLU A 295 -25.28 -16.82 8.45
C GLU A 295 -24.50 -16.35 9.68
N GLU A 296 -23.33 -15.77 9.46
CA GLU A 296 -22.50 -15.21 10.54
C GLU A 296 -23.16 -13.98 11.16
N ALA A 297 -23.77 -13.11 10.37
CA ALA A 297 -24.52 -11.97 10.87
C ALA A 297 -25.70 -12.40 11.74
N GLU A 298 -26.47 -13.41 11.33
CA GLU A 298 -27.55 -13.98 12.15
C GLU A 298 -27.04 -14.62 13.45
N ARG A 299 -25.86 -15.20 13.43
CA ARG A 299 -25.22 -15.73 14.63
C ARG A 299 -24.86 -14.63 15.61
N LEU A 300 -24.21 -13.55 15.13
CA LEU A 300 -23.81 -12.40 15.93
C LEU A 300 -25.03 -11.70 16.55
N GLN A 301 -26.11 -11.55 15.79
CA GLN A 301 -27.38 -10.99 16.31
C GLN A 301 -27.97 -11.81 17.45
N ARG A 302 -27.96 -13.15 17.33
CA ARG A 302 -28.55 -14.06 18.32
C ARG A 302 -27.69 -14.21 19.59
N GLU A 303 -26.36 -14.30 19.43
CA GLU A 303 -25.44 -14.67 20.52
C GLU A 303 -24.87 -13.46 21.22
N GLU A 304 -24.63 -12.38 20.49
CA GLU A 304 -23.94 -11.19 20.98
C GLU A 304 -24.85 -9.96 21.06
N GLY A 305 -26.06 -10.03 20.50
CA GLY A 305 -27.06 -8.95 20.54
C GLY A 305 -26.65 -7.72 19.72
N MET A 306 -25.85 -7.94 18.67
CA MET A 306 -25.34 -6.89 17.79
C MET A 306 -26.40 -6.39 16.82
#